data_dc2b9cecb6d119c9ec056908725e9a31
#
_entry.id   dc2b9cecb6d119c9ec056908725e9a31
#
_cell.length_a   1.000
_cell.length_b   1.000
_cell.length_c   1.000
_cell.angle_alpha   90.00
_cell.angle_beta   90.00
_cell.angle_gamma   90.00
#
_symmetry.space_group_name_H-M   'P 1'
#
loop_
_entity.id
_entity.type
_entity.pdbx_description
1 polymer ?
#
loop_
_entity_poly.entity_id
_entity_poly.type
_entity_poly.pdbx_seq_one_letter_code
_entity_poly.pdbx_strand_id
1 'polypeptide(L)'
;MELDTIIRTGQIQKSVTEPMPATRDRLAQHVAILGTAHALPKKVIGNDVFTASGAVTDEWIMARTGIRERRQAGPDEHASVLSTQAALSAMAQAGICAGDLDAIICTTVTPEMLLPSTACQIQAHLGAKKAAAFDLVA
;
A
#
# COMPACT_ATOMS: atom_id res chain seq x y z
N MET A 1 -1.05 33.84 28.25
CA MET A 1 -2.04 33.53 27.21
C MET A 1 -2.56 32.14 27.54
N GLU A 2 -3.71 32.12 28.21
CA GLU A 2 -4.27 30.93 28.86
C GLU A 2 -4.78 29.91 27.83
N LEU A 3 -4.52 28.66 28.13
CA LEU A 3 -4.95 27.49 27.35
C LEU A 3 -6.47 27.29 27.24
N ASP A 4 -7.25 28.14 27.88
CA ASP A 4 -8.73 28.06 27.94
C ASP A 4 -9.44 28.37 26.61
N THR A 5 -8.70 28.84 25.60
CA THR A 5 -9.31 29.22 24.30
C THR A 5 -9.38 28.07 23.29
N ILE A 6 -8.72 26.95 23.55
CA ILE A 6 -8.58 25.87 22.57
C ILE A 6 -9.53 24.68 22.79
N ILE A 7 -10.03 24.49 24.03
CA ILE A 7 -10.94 23.37 24.33
C ILE A 7 -12.18 23.91 25.05
N ARG A 8 -13.23 24.19 24.32
CA ARG A 8 -14.57 24.35 24.90
C ARG A 8 -15.14 22.97 25.18
N THR A 9 -14.93 22.48 26.40
CA THR A 9 -15.37 21.17 26.89
C THR A 9 -16.86 20.88 26.61
N GLY A 10 -17.69 21.90 26.56
CA GLY A 10 -19.12 21.75 26.26
C GLY A 10 -19.46 21.42 24.78
N GLN A 11 -18.57 21.75 23.84
CA GLN A 11 -18.82 21.44 22.42
C GLN A 11 -18.39 20.01 22.04
N ILE A 12 -17.35 19.47 22.69
CA ILE A 12 -16.93 18.10 22.49
C ILE A 12 -17.97 17.14 23.07
N GLN A 13 -18.54 17.45 24.23
CA GLN A 13 -19.57 16.64 24.85
C GLN A 13 -20.89 16.61 24.07
N LYS A 14 -21.27 17.73 23.41
CA LYS A 14 -22.45 17.74 22.52
C LYS A 14 -22.26 16.94 21.25
N SER A 15 -21.07 16.88 20.71
CA SER A 15 -20.79 16.10 19.48
C SER A 15 -20.76 14.59 19.73
N VAL A 16 -20.50 14.16 20.98
CA VAL A 16 -20.46 12.74 21.36
C VAL A 16 -21.81 12.20 21.82
N THR A 17 -22.72 13.08 22.31
CA THR A 17 -24.03 12.69 22.83
C THR A 17 -25.18 12.79 21.83
N GLU A 18 -25.02 13.46 20.71
CA GLU A 18 -26.01 13.37 19.66
C GLU A 18 -25.93 11.96 19.05
N PRO A 19 -27.05 11.20 19.06
CA PRO A 19 -27.07 9.92 18.36
C PRO A 19 -26.76 10.20 16.89
N MET A 20 -25.65 9.65 16.43
CA MET A 20 -25.36 9.68 15.00
C MET A 20 -26.60 9.20 14.27
N PRO A 21 -27.14 9.94 13.29
CA PRO A 21 -28.27 9.50 12.51
C PRO A 21 -27.96 8.09 12.04
N ALA A 22 -28.91 7.19 12.20
CA ALA A 22 -28.75 5.76 11.96
C ALA A 22 -28.16 5.54 10.56
N THR A 23 -26.85 5.39 10.52
CA THR A 23 -26.05 5.27 9.30
C THR A 23 -26.13 3.86 8.71
N ARG A 24 -27.20 3.10 9.02
CA ARG A 24 -27.41 1.77 8.45
C ARG A 24 -27.58 1.79 6.93
N ASP A 25 -28.11 2.87 6.36
CA ASP A 25 -28.25 3.00 4.90
C ASP A 25 -26.95 3.37 4.18
N ARG A 26 -25.94 3.92 4.88
CA ARG A 26 -24.62 4.21 4.27
C ARG A 26 -23.71 3.00 4.20
N LEU A 27 -23.95 1.96 4.99
CA LEU A 27 -23.18 0.72 4.97
C LEU A 27 -23.58 -0.24 3.84
N ALA A 28 -24.62 0.09 3.10
CA ALA A 28 -25.02 -0.62 1.88
C ALA A 28 -24.29 -0.13 0.61
N GLN A 29 -23.25 0.70 0.74
CA GLN A 29 -22.39 1.00 -0.38
C GLN A 29 -21.56 -0.25 -0.67
N HIS A 30 -21.83 -0.86 -1.83
CA HIS A 30 -21.10 -2.02 -2.30
C HIS A 30 -19.64 -1.64 -2.52
N VAL A 31 -18.73 -2.31 -1.83
CA VAL A 31 -17.29 -2.21 -2.09
C VAL A 31 -16.97 -3.15 -3.23
N ALA A 32 -16.29 -2.64 -4.25
CA ALA A 32 -15.87 -3.44 -5.40
C ALA A 32 -14.36 -3.27 -5.65
N ILE A 33 -13.72 -4.35 -6.10
CA ILE A 33 -12.36 -4.30 -6.65
C ILE A 33 -12.50 -3.97 -8.13
N LEU A 34 -12.06 -2.79 -8.55
CA LEU A 34 -12.17 -2.30 -9.92
C LEU A 34 -11.00 -2.75 -10.81
N GLY A 35 -9.82 -2.95 -10.23
CA GLY A 35 -8.63 -3.38 -10.95
C GLY A 35 -7.58 -3.95 -10.03
N THR A 36 -6.78 -4.87 -10.55
CA THR A 36 -5.64 -5.48 -9.86
C THR A 36 -4.46 -5.56 -10.80
N ALA A 37 -3.26 -5.32 -10.30
CA ALA A 37 -2.05 -5.46 -11.08
C ALA A 37 -0.85 -5.75 -10.18
N HIS A 38 0.27 -6.08 -10.82
CA HIS A 38 1.53 -6.28 -10.13
C HIS A 38 2.68 -5.70 -10.98
N ALA A 39 3.79 -5.41 -10.31
CA ALA A 39 5.07 -5.13 -10.94
C ALA A 39 6.14 -5.97 -10.24
N LEU A 40 7.00 -6.59 -11.03
CA LEU A 40 8.04 -7.48 -10.52
C LEU A 40 9.41 -6.95 -10.90
N PRO A 41 10.42 -7.11 -10.05
CA PRO A 41 11.81 -6.86 -10.41
C PRO A 41 12.23 -7.70 -11.61
N LYS A 42 13.16 -7.16 -12.40
CA LYS A 42 13.62 -7.81 -13.64
C LYS A 42 14.48 -9.04 -13.39
N LYS A 43 15.34 -8.99 -12.34
CA LYS A 43 16.28 -10.07 -12.06
C LYS A 43 15.57 -11.28 -11.49
N VAL A 44 15.76 -12.43 -12.14
CA VAL A 44 15.27 -13.73 -11.70
C VAL A 44 16.40 -14.46 -10.97
N ILE A 45 16.07 -15.10 -9.85
CA ILE A 45 16.97 -15.95 -9.06
C ILE A 45 16.31 -17.32 -8.93
N GLY A 46 16.99 -18.34 -9.38
CA GLY A 46 16.59 -19.75 -9.21
C GLY A 46 16.93 -20.28 -7.80
N ASN A 47 16.50 -21.50 -7.54
CA ASN A 47 16.79 -22.18 -6.28
C ASN A 47 18.27 -22.57 -6.14
N ASP A 48 19.03 -22.64 -7.23
CA ASP A 48 20.47 -22.90 -7.28
C ASP A 48 21.28 -22.01 -6.35
N VAL A 49 20.90 -20.74 -6.25
CA VAL A 49 21.56 -19.77 -5.34
C VAL A 49 21.42 -20.19 -3.88
N PHE A 50 20.29 -20.78 -3.50
CA PHE A 50 20.02 -21.18 -2.11
C PHE A 50 20.54 -22.58 -1.80
N THR A 51 20.66 -23.42 -2.82
CA THR A 51 21.18 -24.81 -2.68
C THR A 51 22.70 -24.87 -2.69
N ALA A 52 23.38 -23.80 -3.09
CA ALA A 52 24.85 -23.73 -3.18
C ALA A 52 25.56 -24.02 -1.85
N SER A 53 24.90 -23.76 -0.70
CA SER A 53 25.45 -24.07 0.61
C SER A 53 25.31 -25.54 1.01
N GLY A 54 24.54 -26.32 0.28
CA GLY A 54 24.21 -27.73 0.61
C GLY A 54 23.22 -27.91 1.77
N ALA A 55 22.75 -26.83 2.39
CA ALA A 55 21.83 -26.90 3.54
C ALA A 55 20.41 -27.32 3.14
N VAL A 56 19.99 -27.02 1.91
CA VAL A 56 18.69 -27.37 1.33
C VAL A 56 18.85 -27.82 -0.12
N THR A 57 17.89 -28.60 -0.62
CA THR A 57 17.85 -29.02 -2.03
C THR A 57 16.69 -28.36 -2.75
N ASP A 58 16.71 -28.34 -4.08
CA ASP A 58 15.62 -27.83 -4.91
C ASP A 58 14.32 -28.60 -4.64
N GLU A 59 14.39 -29.92 -4.54
CA GLU A 59 13.23 -30.78 -4.24
C GLU A 59 12.61 -30.41 -2.88
N TRP A 60 13.46 -30.11 -1.88
CA TRP A 60 12.98 -29.72 -0.56
C TRP A 60 12.25 -28.37 -0.60
N ILE A 61 12.82 -27.37 -1.31
CA ILE A 61 12.21 -26.06 -1.50
C ILE A 61 10.88 -26.20 -2.25
N MET A 62 10.89 -26.94 -3.35
CA MET A 62 9.71 -27.18 -4.17
C MET A 62 8.59 -27.90 -3.42
N ALA A 63 8.90 -28.95 -2.68
CA ALA A 63 7.91 -29.73 -1.93
C ALA A 63 7.22 -28.92 -0.84
N ARG A 64 7.93 -27.95 -0.24
CA ARG A 64 7.40 -27.14 0.86
C ARG A 64 6.77 -25.83 0.44
N THR A 65 7.22 -25.22 -0.64
CA THR A 65 6.83 -23.86 -1.02
C THR A 65 6.23 -23.75 -2.42
N GLY A 66 6.49 -24.70 -3.29
CA GLY A 66 6.17 -24.62 -4.71
C GLY A 66 6.97 -23.56 -5.47
N ILE A 67 7.94 -22.90 -4.84
CA ILE A 67 8.68 -21.77 -5.41
C ILE A 67 9.87 -22.27 -6.22
N ARG A 68 9.88 -21.98 -7.52
CA ARG A 68 10.96 -22.31 -8.44
C ARG A 68 11.97 -21.19 -8.58
N GLU A 69 11.49 -19.96 -8.58
CA GLU A 69 12.29 -18.75 -8.78
C GLU A 69 11.78 -17.60 -7.93
N ARG A 70 12.61 -16.61 -7.72
CA ARG A 70 12.27 -15.36 -7.05
C ARG A 70 12.70 -14.18 -7.89
N ARG A 71 12.10 -13.03 -7.61
CA ARG A 71 12.52 -11.76 -8.20
C ARG A 71 13.34 -10.98 -7.19
N GLN A 72 14.48 -10.48 -7.62
CA GLN A 72 15.37 -9.64 -6.81
C GLN A 72 15.36 -8.23 -7.37
N ALA A 73 15.03 -7.26 -6.53
CA ALA A 73 15.08 -5.85 -6.89
C ALA A 73 16.52 -5.41 -7.18
N GLY A 74 16.70 -4.68 -8.24
CA GLY A 74 17.92 -3.95 -8.56
C GLY A 74 18.00 -2.61 -7.82
N PRO A 75 19.10 -1.86 -7.98
CA PRO A 75 19.31 -0.60 -7.27
C PRO A 75 18.27 0.48 -7.58
N ASP A 76 17.64 0.43 -8.75
CA ASP A 76 16.62 1.41 -9.17
C ASP A 76 15.19 0.85 -9.09
N GLU A 77 15.01 -0.35 -8.55
CA GLU A 77 13.72 -1.03 -8.44
C GLU A 77 13.21 -0.97 -6.99
N HIS A 78 13.07 0.25 -6.49
CA HIS A 78 12.57 0.52 -5.14
C HIS A 78 11.09 0.18 -4.98
N ALA A 79 10.62 0.07 -3.74
CA ALA A 79 9.23 -0.23 -3.42
C ALA A 79 8.28 0.82 -4.02
N SER A 80 8.62 2.11 -3.95
CA SER A 80 7.81 3.19 -4.54
C SER A 80 7.70 3.07 -6.05
N VAL A 81 8.80 2.71 -6.75
CA VAL A 81 8.84 2.57 -8.21
C VAL A 81 7.98 1.39 -8.67
N LEU A 82 8.18 0.21 -8.07
CA LEU A 82 7.40 -0.99 -8.41
C LEU A 82 5.91 -0.80 -8.08
N SER A 83 5.60 -0.21 -6.92
CA SER A 83 4.22 0.08 -6.53
C SER A 83 3.55 1.08 -7.47
N THR A 84 4.30 2.10 -7.94
CA THR A 84 3.77 3.06 -8.94
C THR A 84 3.45 2.36 -10.25
N GLN A 85 4.31 1.46 -10.73
CA GLN A 85 4.07 0.68 -11.96
C GLN A 85 2.83 -0.22 -11.82
N ALA A 86 2.71 -0.90 -10.68
CA ALA A 86 1.54 -1.72 -10.38
C ALA A 86 0.26 -0.86 -10.32
N ALA A 87 0.31 0.28 -9.64
CA ALA A 87 -0.83 1.20 -9.53
C ALA A 87 -1.28 1.73 -10.90
N LEU A 88 -0.35 2.16 -11.75
CA LEU A 88 -0.67 2.60 -13.12
C LEU A 88 -1.39 1.51 -13.92
N SER A 89 -0.92 0.27 -13.82
CA SER A 89 -1.54 -0.87 -14.50
C SER A 89 -2.93 -1.19 -13.94
N ALA A 90 -3.11 -1.13 -12.61
CA ALA A 90 -4.40 -1.36 -11.96
C ALA A 90 -5.42 -0.25 -12.31
N MET A 91 -4.97 1.01 -12.32
CA MET A 91 -5.79 2.16 -12.71
C MET A 91 -6.22 2.05 -14.18
N ALA A 92 -5.32 1.66 -15.08
CA ALA A 92 -5.66 1.44 -16.48
C ALA A 92 -6.71 0.34 -16.65
N GLN A 93 -6.60 -0.76 -15.90
CA GLN A 93 -7.61 -1.82 -15.88
C GLN A 93 -8.96 -1.34 -15.35
N ALA A 94 -8.93 -0.51 -14.30
CA ALA A 94 -10.12 0.07 -13.68
C ALA A 94 -10.78 1.19 -14.51
N GLY A 95 -10.08 1.74 -15.50
CA GLY A 95 -10.55 2.89 -16.30
C GLY A 95 -10.59 4.21 -15.50
N ILE A 96 -9.73 4.36 -14.49
CA ILE A 96 -9.66 5.56 -13.64
C ILE A 96 -8.31 6.28 -13.81
N CYS A 97 -8.26 7.55 -13.44
CA CYS A 97 -7.05 8.36 -13.44
C CYS A 97 -6.60 8.72 -12.00
N ALA A 98 -5.40 9.27 -11.87
CA ALA A 98 -4.83 9.67 -10.58
C ALA A 98 -5.68 10.72 -9.83
N GLY A 99 -6.44 11.54 -10.55
CA GLY A 99 -7.36 12.53 -9.98
C GLY A 99 -8.59 11.94 -9.32
N ASP A 100 -8.91 10.67 -9.59
CA ASP A 100 -10.05 9.95 -9.05
C ASP A 100 -9.70 9.21 -7.74
N LEU A 101 -8.42 9.19 -7.36
CA LEU A 101 -7.97 8.55 -6.13
C LEU A 101 -8.23 9.45 -4.91
N ASP A 102 -8.91 8.91 -3.91
CA ASP A 102 -9.13 9.56 -2.61
C ASP A 102 -8.05 9.19 -1.59
N ALA A 103 -7.49 7.98 -1.69
CA ALA A 103 -6.44 7.51 -0.78
C ALA A 103 -5.46 6.57 -1.48
N ILE A 104 -4.20 6.62 -1.03
CA ILE A 104 -3.14 5.67 -1.35
C ILE A 104 -2.62 5.10 -0.05
N ILE A 105 -2.77 3.80 0.14
CA ILE A 105 -2.29 3.07 1.31
C ILE A 105 -1.20 2.12 0.84
N CYS A 106 0.02 2.31 1.32
CA CYS A 106 1.13 1.41 1.05
C CYS A 106 1.39 0.54 2.27
N THR A 107 1.23 -0.77 2.14
CA THR A 107 1.57 -1.71 3.19
C THR A 107 3.00 -2.19 2.99
N THR A 108 3.92 -1.75 3.82
CA THR A 108 5.33 -2.13 3.74
C THR A 108 6.00 -2.13 5.11
N VAL A 109 6.90 -3.09 5.33
CA VAL A 109 7.80 -3.13 6.50
C VAL A 109 9.24 -2.78 6.11
N THR A 110 9.49 -2.54 4.83
CA THR A 110 10.81 -2.20 4.26
C THR A 110 10.71 -0.97 3.36
N PRO A 111 10.35 0.20 3.91
CA PRO A 111 10.32 1.43 3.14
C PRO A 111 11.74 1.83 2.71
N GLU A 112 11.87 2.57 1.62
CA GLU A 112 13.15 3.10 1.14
C GLU A 112 13.74 4.11 2.13
N MET A 113 12.87 4.86 2.78
CA MET A 113 13.21 5.86 3.80
C MET A 113 12.03 6.05 4.76
N LEU A 114 12.30 6.59 5.94
CA LEU A 114 11.25 6.86 6.93
C LEU A 114 10.33 8.01 6.51
N LEU A 115 10.88 9.04 5.89
CA LEU A 115 10.17 10.23 5.44
C LEU A 115 10.81 10.78 4.16
N PRO A 116 9.98 11.12 3.14
CA PRO A 116 8.54 10.91 3.09
C PRO A 116 8.16 9.42 3.05
N SER A 117 6.92 9.09 3.46
CA SER A 117 6.44 7.69 3.40
C SER A 117 6.42 7.16 1.96
N THR A 118 6.46 5.84 1.79
CA THR A 118 6.40 5.20 0.47
C THR A 118 5.13 5.58 -0.28
N ALA A 119 3.99 5.66 0.41
CA ALA A 119 2.73 6.12 -0.18
C ALA A 119 2.80 7.56 -0.69
N CYS A 120 3.50 8.46 0.01
CA CYS A 120 3.71 9.83 -0.46
C CYS A 120 4.58 9.88 -1.73
N GLN A 121 5.57 9.01 -1.85
CA GLN A 121 6.38 8.89 -3.06
C GLN A 121 5.54 8.38 -4.23
N ILE A 122 4.73 7.33 -4.00
CA ILE A 122 3.79 6.81 -5.00
C ILE A 122 2.81 7.90 -5.43
N GLN A 123 2.26 8.67 -4.48
CA GLN A 123 1.37 9.79 -4.73
C GLN A 123 2.00 10.83 -5.67
N ALA A 124 3.25 11.18 -5.39
CA ALA A 124 4.01 12.13 -6.21
C ALA A 124 4.25 11.59 -7.63
N HIS A 125 4.65 10.32 -7.75
CA HIS A 125 4.90 9.68 -9.05
C HIS A 125 3.62 9.55 -9.88
N LEU A 126 2.47 9.28 -9.27
CA LEU A 126 1.18 9.20 -9.95
C LEU A 126 0.58 10.58 -10.27
N GLY A 127 1.04 11.64 -9.59
CA GLY A 127 0.41 12.96 -9.68
C GLY A 127 -0.97 13.02 -8.99
N ALA A 128 -1.24 12.16 -8.02
CA ALA A 128 -2.51 12.04 -7.31
C ALA A 128 -2.67 13.11 -6.22
N LYS A 129 -2.76 14.37 -6.61
CA LYS A 129 -2.67 15.55 -5.72
C LYS A 129 -3.75 15.62 -4.64
N LYS A 130 -4.89 14.95 -4.82
CA LYS A 130 -6.04 14.99 -3.90
C LYS A 130 -6.05 13.81 -2.92
N ALA A 131 -5.36 12.73 -3.24
CA ALA A 131 -5.38 11.53 -2.44
C ALA A 131 -4.70 11.74 -1.08
N ALA A 132 -5.27 11.23 -0.01
CA ALA A 132 -4.52 11.02 1.23
C ALA A 132 -3.49 9.90 1.02
N ALA A 133 -2.27 10.06 1.55
CA ALA A 133 -1.21 9.06 1.36
C ALA A 133 -0.54 8.72 2.69
N PHE A 134 -0.50 7.44 3.04
CA PHE A 134 0.15 6.96 4.26
C PHE A 134 0.56 5.50 4.14
N ASP A 135 1.62 5.14 4.86
CA ASP A 135 2.07 3.76 4.97
C ASP A 135 1.35 3.06 6.13
N LEU A 136 1.02 1.79 5.94
CA LEU A 136 0.50 0.91 6.97
C LEU A 136 1.55 -0.17 7.25
N VAL A 137 2.06 -0.16 8.47
CA VAL A 137 2.97 -1.18 9.00
C VAL A 137 2.16 -2.10 9.90
N ALA A 138 1.99 -3.36 9.50
CA ALA A 138 1.22 -4.38 10.22
C ALA A 138 2.06 -5.62 10.50
#